data_c26635c67588f294b98ca779fafc0d24
#
_entry.id   c26635c67588f294b98ca779fafc0d24
#
_cell.length_a   1.000
_cell.length_b   1.000
_cell.length_c   1.000
_cell.angle_alpha   90.00
_cell.angle_beta   90.00
_cell.angle_gamma   90.00
#
_symmetry.space_group_name_H-M   'P 1'
#
loop_
_entity.id
_entity.type
_entity.pdbx_description
1 polymer ?
#
loop_
_entity_poly.entity_id
_entity_poly.type
_entity_poly.pdbx_seq_one_letter_code
_entity_poly.pdbx_strand_id
1 'polypeptide(L)' 'MMIDDDTLKELLRINDELLQLCKFLNEKRDMETSSRLIPLVDDLTHILIEAGKNKLQ' A
#
# COMPACT_ATOMS: atom_id res chain seq x y z
N MET A 1 8.73 -5.28 14.05
CA MET A 1 9.41 -4.31 13.19
C MET A 1 9.13 -2.90 13.68
N MET A 2 10.17 -2.11 13.86
CA MET A 2 10.02 -0.72 14.31
C MET A 2 10.21 0.22 13.12
N ILE A 3 9.20 1.04 12.90
CA ILE A 3 9.21 2.03 11.80
C ILE A 3 8.98 3.40 12.43
N ASP A 4 9.81 4.38 12.09
CA ASP A 4 9.63 5.72 12.61
C ASP A 4 8.44 6.42 11.94
N ASP A 5 8.02 7.55 12.51
CA ASP A 5 6.83 8.26 12.04
C ASP A 5 6.99 8.78 10.61
N ASP A 6 8.16 9.27 10.27
CA ASP A 6 8.39 9.80 8.93
C ASP A 6 8.32 8.70 7.88
N THR A 7 8.93 7.55 8.18
CA THR A 7 8.86 6.39 7.30
C THR A 7 7.42 5.91 7.15
N LEU A 8 6.69 5.85 8.26
CA LEU A 8 5.29 5.42 8.23
C LEU A 8 4.44 6.35 7.35
N LYS A 9 4.63 7.65 7.48
CA LYS A 9 3.90 8.62 6.66
C LYS A 9 4.20 8.45 5.17
N GLU A 10 5.47 8.20 4.82
CA GLU A 10 5.84 7.96 3.43
C GLU A 10 5.22 6.68 2.89
N LEU A 11 5.22 5.62 3.70
CA LEU A 11 4.61 4.36 3.29
C LEU A 11 3.10 4.50 3.09
N LEU A 12 2.44 5.26 3.96
CA LEU A 12 1.01 5.54 3.80
C LEU A 12 0.73 6.30 2.50
N ARG A 13 1.56 7.28 2.19
CA ARG A 13 1.42 8.05 0.96
C ARG A 13 1.59 7.17 -0.27
N ILE A 14 2.62 6.32 -0.26
CA ILE A 14 2.89 5.41 -1.38
C ILE A 14 1.76 4.41 -1.52
N ASN A 15 1.25 3.87 -0.41
CA ASN A 15 0.14 2.93 -0.45
C ASN A 15 -1.10 3.57 -1.09
N ASP A 16 -1.40 4.81 -0.73
CA ASP A 16 -2.52 5.54 -1.31
C ASP A 16 -2.35 5.73 -2.82
N GLU A 17 -1.16 6.12 -3.25
CA GLU A 17 -0.87 6.29 -4.67
C GLU A 17 -1.00 4.99 -5.45
N LEU A 18 -0.56 3.87 -4.85
CA LEU A 18 -0.70 2.56 -5.49
C LEU A 18 -2.16 2.15 -5.63
N LEU A 19 -2.97 2.44 -4.62
CA LEU A 19 -4.41 2.15 -4.69
C LEU A 19 -5.07 2.98 -5.79
N GLN A 20 -4.69 4.25 -5.93
CA GLN A 20 -5.22 5.09 -6.98
C GLN A 20 -4.78 4.61 -8.36
N LEU A 21 -3.54 4.13 -8.47
CA LEU A 21 -3.07 3.56 -9.72
C LEU A 21 -3.85 2.31 -10.11
N CYS A 22 -4.14 1.44 -9.15
CA CYS A 22 -4.95 0.26 -9.40
C CYS A 22 -6.35 0.64 -9.89
N LYS A 23 -6.96 1.66 -9.29
CA LYS A 23 -8.25 2.16 -9.72
C LYS A 23 -8.20 2.68 -11.15
N PHE A 24 -7.15 3.44 -11.47
CA PHE A 24 -6.95 3.97 -12.82
C PHE A 24 -6.83 2.84 -13.85
N LEU A 25 -6.05 1.80 -13.52
CA LEU A 25 -5.87 0.65 -14.39
C LEU A 25 -7.17 -0.12 -14.59
N ASN A 26 -7.97 -0.24 -13.55
CA ASN A 26 -9.27 -0.88 -13.65
C ASN A 26 -10.21 -0.10 -14.56
N GLU A 27 -10.19 1.22 -14.48
CA GLU A 27 -10.99 2.07 -15.36
C GLU A 27 -10.57 1.92 -16.83
N LYS A 28 -9.28 1.72 -17.07
CA LYS A 28 -8.77 1.46 -18.41
C LYS A 28 -8.91 0.01 -18.84
N ARG A 29 -9.38 -0.84 -17.94
CA ARG A 29 -9.54 -2.28 -18.16
C ARG A 29 -8.22 -3.00 -18.43
N ASP A 30 -7.13 -2.46 -17.88
CA ASP A 30 -5.83 -3.12 -17.92
C ASP A 30 -5.73 -4.10 -16.76
N MET A 31 -6.37 -5.25 -16.91
CA MET A 31 -6.47 -6.23 -15.82
C MET A 31 -5.15 -6.94 -15.59
N GLU A 32 -4.32 -7.08 -16.63
CA GLU A 32 -3.03 -7.73 -16.47
C GLU A 32 -2.12 -6.93 -15.54
N THR A 33 -1.95 -5.65 -15.82
CA THR A 33 -1.10 -4.79 -14.97
C THR A 33 -1.69 -4.66 -13.58
N SER A 34 -3.01 -4.49 -13.48
CA SER A 34 -3.68 -4.40 -12.19
C SER A 34 -3.43 -5.66 -11.35
N SER A 35 -3.53 -6.84 -11.95
CA SER A 35 -3.30 -8.09 -11.25
C SER A 35 -1.88 -8.22 -10.70
N ARG A 36 -0.92 -7.61 -11.37
CA ARG A 36 0.47 -7.64 -10.92
C ARG A 36 0.70 -6.68 -9.75
N LEU A 37 -0.07 -5.60 -9.69
CA LEU A 37 0.07 -4.61 -8.61
C LEU A 37 -0.64 -5.02 -7.33
N ILE A 38 -1.75 -5.77 -7.44
CA ILE A 38 -2.53 -6.15 -6.27
C ILE A 38 -1.70 -6.84 -5.18
N PRO A 39 -0.84 -7.83 -5.48
CA PRO A 39 -0.02 -8.44 -4.44
C PRO A 39 0.92 -7.46 -3.76
N LEU A 40 1.45 -6.48 -4.49
CA LEU A 40 2.35 -5.48 -3.93
C LEU A 40 1.61 -4.56 -2.97
N VAL A 41 0.40 -4.13 -3.35
CA VAL A 41 -0.44 -3.31 -2.48
C VAL A 41 -0.81 -4.09 -1.21
N ASP A 42 -1.13 -5.37 -1.37
CA ASP A 42 -1.48 -6.22 -0.24
C ASP A 42 -0.31 -6.37 0.74
N ASP A 43 0.90 -6.62 0.23
CA ASP A 43 2.09 -6.73 1.05
C ASP A 43 2.36 -5.42 1.81
N LEU A 44 2.26 -4.28 1.12
CA LEU A 44 2.48 -2.99 1.74
C LEU A 44 1.42 -2.71 2.82
N THR A 45 0.18 -3.06 2.55
CA THR A 45 -0.91 -2.91 3.51
C THR A 45 -0.63 -3.71 4.78
N HIS A 46 -0.12 -4.94 4.65
CA HIS A 46 0.24 -5.75 5.81
C HIS A 46 1.35 -5.11 6.63
N ILE A 47 2.35 -4.54 5.98
CA ILE A 47 3.43 -3.82 6.67
C ILE A 47 2.85 -2.66 7.47
N LEU A 48 1.93 -1.91 6.88
CA LEU A 48 1.31 -0.75 7.53
C LEU A 48 0.47 -1.17 8.73
N ILE A 49 -0.26 -2.26 8.61
CA ILE A 49 -1.08 -2.78 9.70
C ILE A 49 -0.19 -3.18 10.89
N GLU A 50 0.90 -3.87 10.63
CA GLU A 50 1.84 -4.27 11.69
C GLU A 50 2.50 -3.08 12.34
N ALA A 51 2.89 -2.09 11.56
CA ALA A 51 3.47 -0.85 12.08
C ALA A 51 2.47 -0.13 12.98
N GLY A 52 1.20 -0.09 12.57
CA GLY A 52 0.15 0.52 13.36
C GLY A 52 -0.09 -0.21 14.68
N LYS A 53 -0.06 -1.54 14.66
CA LYS A 53 -0.21 -2.33 15.88
C LYS A 53 0.92 -2.06 16.85
N ASN A 54 2.15 -1.98 16.36
CA ASN A 54 3.32 -1.70 17.20
C ASN A 54 3.21 -0.32 17.84
N LYS A 55 2.65 0.64 17.15
CA LYS A 55 2.48 1.99 17.67
C LYS A 55 1.40 2.08 18.75
N LEU A 56 0.36 1.29 18.61
CA LEU A 56 -0.76 1.31 19.54
C LEU A 56 -0.44 0.59 20.86
N GLN A 57 0.64 -0.13 20.92
CA GLN A 57 1.12 -0.79 22.13
C GLN A 57 2.20 0.02 22.80
#